data_3de1ed7432c71567542bcaf869ad91f0
#
_entry.id   3de1ed7432c71567542bcaf869ad91f0
#
_cell.length_a   1.000
_cell.length_b   1.000
_cell.length_c   1.000
_cell.angle_alpha   90.00
_cell.angle_beta   90.00
_cell.angle_gamma   90.00
#
_symmetry.space_group_name_H-M   'P 1'
#
loop_
_entity.id
_entity.type
_entity.pdbx_description
1 polymer ?
#
loop_
_entity_poly.entity_id
_entity_poly.type
_entity_poly.pdbx_seq_one_letter_code
_entity_poly.pdbx_strand_id
1 'polypeptide(L)'
;MTLLQKPGVPGDGSSPGSPARPAGLDRRQFLRRLAGASVLAVAAGGLGAALYDPKGPDGAAGGKVLASLGDFRAAPPPAGKPRLVTVHGADRRAMFDLGVKALGGMEAFVSRGDVVLLKVNAAFASPALLGATTHPDLLAAAIEACRAAGASRVLVTDNPINSPESCFEVSGLAGAARSSGATIVLPRPALFSPLTLPGGRLITDWPVLAGAFAGVTKVIALSPVKDHQRAGASMSLKNFYGLLGGRRNIFHQDINGVIAELGQLLRPTLVVLDGVSAMMANGPTGGSLADLKATNTMIFSADPVAADTLGVALLGRTPADLPYLALAQAAGVGTMDVASLAPMTLTLDKAAG
;
A
#
# COMPACT_ATOMS: atom_id res chain seq x y z
N MET A 1 -84.15 3.38 -38.99
CA MET A 1 -85.32 4.20 -38.45
C MET A 1 -85.17 4.15 -36.96
N THR A 2 -84.95 5.24 -36.35
CA THR A 2 -85.13 5.73 -34.99
C THR A 2 -83.87 6.47 -34.52
N LEU A 3 -83.98 7.79 -34.55
CA LEU A 3 -83.05 8.77 -33.98
C LEU A 3 -83.06 8.70 -32.45
N LEU A 4 -81.91 8.67 -31.85
CA LEU A 4 -81.72 8.90 -30.40
C LEU A 4 -81.00 10.22 -30.20
N GLN A 5 -81.68 11.15 -29.52
CA GLN A 5 -81.28 12.48 -29.09
C GLN A 5 -80.07 12.42 -28.16
N LYS A 6 -79.08 13.34 -28.37
CA LYS A 6 -78.01 13.66 -27.39
C LYS A 6 -78.60 14.53 -26.25
N PRO A 7 -78.29 14.26 -25.00
CA PRO A 7 -78.51 15.18 -23.91
C PRO A 7 -77.48 16.30 -23.88
N GLY A 8 -77.91 17.53 -23.62
CA GLY A 8 -77.08 18.73 -23.50
C GLY A 8 -76.19 18.72 -22.26
N VAL A 9 -74.99 19.27 -22.43
CA VAL A 9 -74.04 19.51 -21.35
C VAL A 9 -74.29 20.96 -20.86
N PRO A 10 -74.42 21.17 -19.52
CA PRO A 10 -74.44 22.54 -18.97
C PRO A 10 -72.96 23.05 -18.95
N GLY A 11 -72.75 24.20 -19.53
CA GLY A 11 -71.50 24.91 -19.44
C GLY A 11 -71.31 25.48 -18.02
N ASP A 12 -70.26 25.03 -17.34
CA ASP A 12 -69.77 25.71 -16.17
C ASP A 12 -68.44 26.36 -16.54
N GLY A 13 -68.48 27.67 -16.65
CA GLY A 13 -67.34 28.50 -17.01
C GLY A 13 -66.55 28.95 -15.80
N SER A 14 -65.70 28.05 -15.27
CA SER A 14 -64.66 28.43 -14.34
C SER A 14 -63.29 27.98 -14.88
N SER A 15 -62.61 28.92 -15.51
CA SER A 15 -61.18 28.73 -15.87
C SER A 15 -60.37 28.52 -14.61
N PRO A 16 -59.49 27.46 -14.51
CA PRO A 16 -58.61 27.35 -13.40
C PRO A 16 -57.58 28.47 -13.45
N GLY A 17 -57.50 29.27 -12.40
CA GLY A 17 -56.58 30.38 -12.25
C GLY A 17 -55.11 29.86 -12.40
N SER A 18 -54.35 30.50 -13.26
CA SER A 18 -52.92 30.27 -13.41
C SER A 18 -52.23 30.34 -12.03
N PRO A 19 -51.32 29.40 -11.70
CA PRO A 19 -50.58 29.45 -10.44
C PRO A 19 -49.82 30.78 -10.38
N ALA A 20 -50.02 31.53 -9.28
CA ALA A 20 -49.33 32.78 -9.02
C ALA A 20 -47.80 32.55 -9.13
N ARG A 21 -47.14 33.30 -9.99
CA ARG A 21 -45.67 33.29 -10.07
C ARG A 21 -45.14 33.67 -8.68
N PRO A 22 -44.17 32.91 -8.12
CA PRO A 22 -43.59 33.29 -6.85
C PRO A 22 -43.01 34.70 -6.98
N ALA A 23 -43.35 35.57 -6.04
CA ALA A 23 -42.92 36.96 -6.00
C ALA A 23 -41.38 36.97 -6.02
N GLY A 24 -40.78 37.55 -7.05
CA GLY A 24 -39.34 37.70 -7.19
C GLY A 24 -38.79 38.48 -5.99
N LEU A 25 -37.63 38.07 -5.48
CA LEU A 25 -36.98 38.77 -4.40
C LEU A 25 -36.70 40.22 -4.81
N ASP A 26 -37.13 41.18 -3.98
CA ASP A 26 -36.73 42.58 -4.10
C ASP A 26 -35.17 42.68 -4.03
N ARG A 27 -34.61 43.58 -4.84
CA ARG A 27 -33.15 43.82 -4.91
C ARG A 27 -32.50 43.98 -3.51
N ARG A 28 -33.19 44.64 -2.58
CA ARG A 28 -32.73 44.84 -1.20
C ARG A 28 -32.73 43.52 -0.40
N GLN A 29 -33.75 42.70 -0.59
CA GLN A 29 -33.86 41.37 0.02
C GLN A 29 -32.79 40.41 -0.57
N PHE A 30 -32.56 40.47 -1.88
CA PHE A 30 -31.52 39.71 -2.55
C PHE A 30 -30.12 40.06 -1.98
N LEU A 31 -29.79 41.36 -1.91
CA LEU A 31 -28.51 41.82 -1.39
C LEU A 31 -28.30 41.46 0.09
N ARG A 32 -29.36 41.55 0.92
CA ARG A 32 -29.30 41.10 2.31
C ARG A 32 -29.04 39.59 2.45
N ARG A 33 -29.75 38.79 1.64
CA ARG A 33 -29.53 37.33 1.62
C ARG A 33 -28.14 36.98 1.11
N LEU A 34 -27.68 37.64 0.08
CA LEU A 34 -26.32 37.44 -0.45
C LEU A 34 -25.24 37.81 0.60
N ALA A 35 -25.36 38.94 1.26
CA ALA A 35 -24.46 39.34 2.36
C ALA A 35 -24.49 38.34 3.49
N GLY A 36 -25.67 37.89 3.93
CA GLY A 36 -25.79 36.85 4.97
C GLY A 36 -25.17 35.52 4.55
N ALA A 37 -25.39 35.07 3.33
CA ALA A 37 -24.78 33.86 2.79
C ALA A 37 -23.23 33.96 2.71
N SER A 38 -22.70 35.14 2.30
CA SER A 38 -21.28 35.41 2.25
C SER A 38 -20.65 35.37 3.64
N VAL A 39 -21.28 35.97 4.64
CA VAL A 39 -20.80 35.92 6.04
C VAL A 39 -20.78 34.49 6.55
N LEU A 40 -21.82 33.71 6.30
CA LEU A 40 -21.87 32.30 6.68
C LEU A 40 -20.81 31.46 5.98
N ALA A 41 -20.57 31.70 4.69
CA ALA A 41 -19.53 31.01 3.93
C ALA A 41 -18.12 31.34 4.46
N VAL A 42 -17.85 32.60 4.78
CA VAL A 42 -16.56 33.01 5.39
C VAL A 42 -16.42 32.42 6.79
N ALA A 43 -17.46 32.43 7.61
CA ALA A 43 -17.43 31.84 8.94
C ALA A 43 -17.22 30.32 8.89
N ALA A 44 -17.93 29.62 8.01
CA ALA A 44 -17.77 28.17 7.80
C ALA A 44 -16.39 27.83 7.25
N GLY A 45 -15.89 28.61 6.29
CA GLY A 45 -14.52 28.45 5.74
C GLY A 45 -13.45 28.71 6.79
N GLY A 46 -13.61 29.78 7.59
CA GLY A 46 -12.68 30.09 8.69
C GLY A 46 -12.67 29.02 9.78
N LEU A 47 -13.86 28.54 10.18
CA LEU A 47 -13.98 27.45 11.16
C LEU A 47 -13.41 26.16 10.59
N GLY A 48 -13.71 25.83 9.32
CA GLY A 48 -13.15 24.67 8.64
C GLY A 48 -11.62 24.72 8.57
N ALA A 49 -11.04 25.89 8.29
CA ALA A 49 -9.58 26.06 8.27
C ALA A 49 -8.97 25.96 9.67
N ALA A 50 -9.63 26.51 10.69
CA ALA A 50 -9.16 26.47 12.09
C ALA A 50 -9.23 25.06 12.69
N LEU A 51 -10.18 24.24 12.25
CA LEU A 51 -10.37 22.86 12.70
C LEU A 51 -9.72 21.83 11.75
N TYR A 52 -9.13 22.28 10.65
CA TYR A 52 -8.49 21.40 9.69
C TYR A 52 -7.19 20.83 10.23
N ASP A 53 -7.17 19.54 10.50
CA ASP A 53 -5.94 18.81 10.76
C ASP A 53 -5.45 18.14 9.45
N PRO A 54 -4.31 18.59 8.90
CA PRO A 54 -3.75 17.98 7.69
C PRO A 54 -3.33 16.52 7.88
N LYS A 55 -3.05 16.11 9.13
CA LYS A 55 -2.66 14.73 9.48
C LYS A 55 -3.87 13.82 9.63
N GLY A 56 -5.06 14.35 9.93
CA GLY A 56 -6.31 13.62 10.13
C GLY A 56 -6.41 12.93 11.50
N PRO A 57 -7.49 12.12 11.72
CA PRO A 57 -7.82 11.59 13.04
C PRO A 57 -6.79 10.59 13.61
N ASP A 58 -5.91 10.04 12.77
CA ASP A 58 -4.82 9.16 13.22
C ASP A 58 -3.58 9.97 13.66
N GLY A 59 -3.69 11.29 13.71
CA GLY A 59 -2.65 12.15 14.27
C GLY A 59 -2.39 11.75 15.72
N ALA A 60 -1.21 11.21 16.00
CA ALA A 60 -0.84 10.78 17.34
C ALA A 60 -0.95 11.95 18.32
N ALA A 61 -1.91 11.89 19.22
CA ALA A 61 -2.04 12.87 20.28
C ALA A 61 -0.83 12.76 21.24
N GLY A 62 0.10 13.71 21.13
CA GLY A 62 1.02 14.05 22.22
C GLY A 62 2.03 12.97 22.64
N GLY A 63 2.70 12.30 21.70
CA GLY A 63 3.80 11.38 22.00
C GLY A 63 5.20 11.99 21.71
N LYS A 64 6.26 11.33 22.21
CA LYS A 64 7.64 11.66 21.82
C LYS A 64 7.79 11.44 20.32
N VAL A 65 8.26 12.48 19.60
CA VAL A 65 8.53 12.36 18.16
C VAL A 65 9.69 11.41 17.95
N LEU A 66 9.46 10.36 17.14
CA LEU A 66 10.46 9.37 16.78
C LEU A 66 11.33 9.90 15.63
N ALA A 67 12.57 9.41 15.53
CA ALA A 67 13.49 9.73 14.44
C ALA A 67 13.65 8.56 13.44
N SER A 68 13.26 7.33 13.82
CA SER A 68 13.33 6.14 12.97
C SER A 68 12.41 5.04 13.51
N LEU A 69 12.15 4.02 12.68
CA LEU A 69 11.53 2.76 13.13
C LEU A 69 12.56 1.73 13.61
N GLY A 70 13.84 1.94 13.32
CA GLY A 70 14.93 1.03 13.56
C GLY A 70 15.67 0.63 12.29
N ASP A 71 16.85 0.07 12.45
CA ASP A 71 17.64 -0.53 11.37
C ASP A 71 17.58 -2.06 11.49
N PHE A 72 16.88 -2.69 10.54
CA PHE A 72 16.64 -4.13 10.51
C PHE A 72 17.50 -4.84 9.46
N ARG A 73 18.48 -4.16 8.86
CA ARG A 73 19.31 -4.75 7.82
C ARG A 73 20.01 -6.00 8.33
N ALA A 74 20.03 -7.02 7.48
CA ALA A 74 20.88 -8.18 7.72
C ALA A 74 22.36 -7.81 7.58
N ALA A 75 23.23 -8.55 8.26
CA ALA A 75 24.66 -8.49 7.96
C ALA A 75 24.89 -8.87 6.48
N PRO A 76 25.84 -8.21 5.81
CA PRO A 76 26.14 -8.59 4.43
C PRO A 76 26.61 -10.06 4.39
N PRO A 77 26.16 -10.84 3.39
CA PRO A 77 26.59 -12.21 3.24
C PRO A 77 28.10 -12.28 2.98
N PRO A 78 28.75 -13.43 3.23
CA PRO A 78 30.15 -13.65 2.89
C PRO A 78 30.45 -13.30 1.42
N ALA A 79 31.67 -12.87 1.15
CA ALA A 79 32.11 -12.54 -0.20
C ALA A 79 31.84 -13.72 -1.18
N GLY A 80 31.37 -13.39 -2.38
CA GLY A 80 31.05 -14.37 -3.42
C GLY A 80 29.67 -15.04 -3.30
N LYS A 81 28.90 -14.73 -2.25
CA LYS A 81 27.49 -15.15 -2.17
C LYS A 81 26.58 -14.13 -2.86
N PRO A 82 25.50 -14.58 -3.52
CA PRO A 82 24.54 -13.67 -4.15
C PRO A 82 23.84 -12.81 -3.09
N ARG A 83 23.60 -11.55 -3.44
CA ARG A 83 22.83 -10.59 -2.62
C ARG A 83 21.50 -10.22 -3.28
N LEU A 84 21.28 -10.75 -4.47
CA LEU A 84 20.11 -10.54 -5.29
C LEU A 84 19.82 -11.83 -6.05
N VAL A 85 18.64 -12.39 -5.86
CA VAL A 85 18.25 -13.67 -6.47
C VAL A 85 16.95 -13.48 -7.22
N THR A 86 16.89 -13.97 -8.45
CA THR A 86 15.66 -14.10 -9.25
C THR A 86 15.33 -15.56 -9.41
N VAL A 87 14.09 -15.93 -9.11
CA VAL A 87 13.58 -17.29 -9.31
C VAL A 87 12.45 -17.27 -10.33
N HIS A 88 12.55 -18.12 -11.34
CA HIS A 88 11.48 -18.35 -12.31
C HIS A 88 10.70 -19.60 -11.96
N GLY A 89 9.36 -19.51 -11.96
CA GLY A 89 8.45 -20.61 -11.64
C GLY A 89 7.02 -20.13 -11.42
N ALA A 90 6.12 -21.05 -11.12
CA ALA A 90 4.72 -20.73 -10.85
C ALA A 90 4.30 -21.04 -9.40
N ASP A 91 4.99 -21.94 -8.72
CA ASP A 91 4.72 -22.30 -7.34
C ASP A 91 5.45 -21.34 -6.39
N ARG A 92 4.68 -20.47 -5.76
CA ARG A 92 5.21 -19.43 -4.85
C ARG A 92 5.96 -19.98 -3.65
N ARG A 93 5.50 -21.11 -3.10
CA ARG A 93 6.16 -21.75 -1.95
C ARG A 93 7.51 -22.29 -2.34
N ALA A 94 7.56 -23.10 -3.39
CA ALA A 94 8.79 -23.67 -3.90
C ALA A 94 9.78 -22.59 -4.40
N MET A 95 9.28 -21.52 -5.03
CA MET A 95 10.10 -20.38 -5.43
C MET A 95 10.68 -19.64 -4.22
N PHE A 96 9.90 -19.45 -3.16
CA PHE A 96 10.35 -18.81 -1.94
C PHE A 96 11.48 -19.63 -1.30
N ASP A 97 11.28 -20.93 -1.13
CA ASP A 97 12.27 -21.82 -0.53
C ASP A 97 13.58 -21.84 -1.34
N LEU A 98 13.48 -21.94 -2.68
CA LEU A 98 14.64 -21.92 -3.57
C LEU A 98 15.40 -20.59 -3.49
N GLY A 99 14.69 -19.46 -3.52
CA GLY A 99 15.28 -18.11 -3.48
C GLY A 99 15.98 -17.84 -2.15
N VAL A 100 15.35 -18.17 -1.04
CA VAL A 100 15.92 -18.01 0.30
C VAL A 100 17.12 -18.93 0.48
N LYS A 101 17.04 -20.20 0.02
CA LYS A 101 18.18 -21.15 0.05
C LYS A 101 19.39 -20.61 -0.72
N ALA A 102 19.17 -19.99 -1.88
CA ALA A 102 20.24 -19.39 -2.69
C ALA A 102 20.93 -18.23 -1.99
N LEU A 103 20.19 -17.46 -1.16
CA LEU A 103 20.74 -16.39 -0.33
C LEU A 103 21.47 -16.89 0.94
N GLY A 104 21.48 -18.19 1.20
CA GLY A 104 22.15 -18.79 2.35
C GLY A 104 21.22 -19.40 3.40
N GLY A 105 19.94 -19.54 3.09
CA GLY A 105 18.90 -20.01 4.01
C GLY A 105 18.25 -18.88 4.82
N MET A 106 17.11 -19.16 5.45
CA MET A 106 16.43 -18.17 6.31
C MET A 106 17.27 -17.86 7.55
N GLU A 107 18.11 -18.77 7.98
CA GLU A 107 19.05 -18.62 9.11
C GLU A 107 20.11 -17.53 8.87
N ALA A 108 20.34 -17.14 7.62
CA ALA A 108 21.19 -15.99 7.30
C ALA A 108 20.52 -14.65 7.65
N PHE A 109 19.22 -14.64 7.84
CA PHE A 109 18.40 -13.44 8.10
C PHE A 109 17.75 -13.44 9.47
N VAL A 110 17.37 -14.62 9.97
CA VAL A 110 16.60 -14.80 11.20
C VAL A 110 17.34 -15.75 12.12
N SER A 111 17.55 -15.34 13.36
CA SER A 111 18.18 -16.11 14.41
C SER A 111 17.15 -16.62 15.43
N ARG A 112 17.56 -17.63 16.20
CA ARG A 112 16.73 -18.12 17.31
C ARG A 112 16.40 -17.00 18.29
N GLY A 113 15.11 -16.87 18.61
CA GLY A 113 14.62 -15.85 19.53
C GLY A 113 14.19 -14.55 18.87
N ASP A 114 14.48 -14.33 17.57
CA ASP A 114 14.06 -13.12 16.85
C ASP A 114 12.52 -12.95 16.85
N VAL A 115 12.09 -11.71 16.89
CA VAL A 115 10.71 -11.28 16.61
C VAL A 115 10.70 -10.71 15.20
N VAL A 116 10.09 -11.44 14.27
CA VAL A 116 10.05 -11.08 12.85
C VAL A 116 8.73 -10.38 12.52
N LEU A 117 8.80 -9.23 11.88
CA LEU A 117 7.65 -8.53 11.32
C LEU A 117 7.62 -8.72 9.80
N LEU A 118 6.55 -9.33 9.30
CA LEU A 118 6.27 -9.43 7.87
C LEU A 118 5.42 -8.22 7.45
N LYS A 119 6.03 -7.28 6.71
CA LYS A 119 5.32 -6.15 6.10
C LYS A 119 4.73 -6.63 4.78
N VAL A 120 3.46 -6.97 4.79
CA VAL A 120 2.72 -7.37 3.59
C VAL A 120 2.16 -6.16 2.82
N ASN A 121 1.54 -6.40 1.67
CA ASN A 121 0.64 -5.48 1.01
C ASN A 121 -0.79 -5.99 1.18
N ALA A 122 -1.54 -5.37 2.06
CA ALA A 122 -2.95 -5.62 2.31
C ALA A 122 -3.80 -4.37 2.00
N ALA A 123 -3.36 -3.53 1.04
CA ALA A 123 -3.90 -2.20 0.83
C ALA A 123 -5.41 -2.17 0.52
N PHE A 124 -5.97 -3.24 -0.03
CA PHE A 124 -7.34 -3.30 -0.52
C PHE A 124 -8.05 -4.56 -0.08
N ALA A 125 -9.38 -4.49 0.13
CA ALA A 125 -10.25 -5.65 0.31
C ALA A 125 -10.49 -6.33 -1.06
N SER A 126 -9.47 -7.02 -1.56
CA SER A 126 -9.42 -7.63 -2.88
C SER A 126 -8.89 -9.08 -2.77
N PRO A 127 -9.51 -10.04 -3.47
CA PRO A 127 -8.98 -11.40 -3.54
C PRO A 127 -7.55 -11.41 -4.08
N ALA A 128 -6.67 -12.24 -3.50
CA ALA A 128 -5.26 -12.31 -3.88
C ALA A 128 -5.05 -12.63 -5.37
N LEU A 129 -5.94 -13.41 -5.97
CA LEU A 129 -5.90 -13.78 -7.40
C LEU A 129 -5.95 -12.57 -8.35
N LEU A 130 -6.41 -11.40 -7.89
CA LEU A 130 -6.41 -10.15 -8.67
C LEU A 130 -5.10 -9.37 -8.58
N GLY A 131 -4.08 -9.87 -7.88
CA GLY A 131 -2.73 -9.30 -7.85
C GLY A 131 -2.58 -7.97 -7.11
N ALA A 132 -3.63 -7.50 -6.42
CA ALA A 132 -3.60 -6.22 -5.70
C ALA A 132 -2.90 -6.30 -4.34
N THR A 133 -2.76 -7.50 -3.77
CA THR A 133 -2.23 -7.76 -2.42
C THR A 133 -1.13 -8.80 -2.44
N THR A 134 -0.38 -8.94 -1.34
CA THR A 134 0.51 -10.09 -1.12
C THR A 134 -0.30 -11.40 -1.25
N HIS A 135 0.28 -12.39 -1.89
CA HIS A 135 -0.38 -13.69 -2.06
C HIS A 135 -0.29 -14.52 -0.76
N PRO A 136 -1.38 -15.19 -0.33
CA PRO A 136 -1.39 -16.01 0.90
C PRO A 136 -0.33 -17.10 0.94
N ASP A 137 -0.03 -17.75 -0.19
CA ASP A 137 0.99 -18.81 -0.25
C ASP A 137 2.40 -18.27 0.02
N LEU A 138 2.71 -17.06 -0.50
CA LEU A 138 3.97 -16.39 -0.20
C LEU A 138 4.06 -16.03 1.29
N LEU A 139 2.97 -15.52 1.87
CA LEU A 139 2.92 -15.19 3.29
C LEU A 139 3.14 -16.44 4.15
N ALA A 140 2.44 -17.53 3.84
CA ALA A 140 2.57 -18.79 4.59
C ALA A 140 4.00 -19.34 4.52
N ALA A 141 4.61 -19.39 3.33
CA ALA A 141 6.00 -19.84 3.16
C ALA A 141 6.97 -18.99 4.00
N ALA A 142 6.82 -17.66 3.98
CA ALA A 142 7.66 -16.75 4.76
C ALA A 142 7.50 -16.97 6.27
N ILE A 143 6.27 -17.16 6.77
CA ILE A 143 6.02 -17.45 8.18
C ILE A 143 6.68 -18.76 8.59
N GLU A 144 6.46 -19.82 7.84
CA GLU A 144 6.97 -21.16 8.11
C GLU A 144 8.51 -21.16 8.12
N ALA A 145 9.15 -20.51 7.14
CA ALA A 145 10.61 -20.39 7.08
C ALA A 145 11.17 -19.60 8.28
N CYS A 146 10.55 -18.48 8.68
CA CYS A 146 10.97 -17.72 9.86
C CYS A 146 10.90 -18.56 11.14
N ARG A 147 9.81 -19.33 11.29
CA ARG A 147 9.64 -20.21 12.45
C ARG A 147 10.65 -21.37 12.46
N ALA A 148 10.91 -21.97 11.28
CA ALA A 148 11.92 -23.01 11.13
C ALA A 148 13.32 -22.50 11.48
N ALA A 149 13.65 -21.25 11.15
CA ALA A 149 14.90 -20.58 11.56
C ALA A 149 14.96 -20.22 13.05
N GLY A 150 13.88 -20.46 13.81
CA GLY A 150 13.84 -20.26 15.26
C GLY A 150 13.31 -18.92 15.73
N ALA A 151 12.60 -18.17 14.89
CA ALA A 151 11.89 -16.96 15.32
C ALA A 151 10.96 -17.29 16.51
N SER A 152 11.04 -16.49 17.56
CA SER A 152 10.18 -16.65 18.75
C SER A 152 8.74 -16.20 18.47
N ARG A 153 8.60 -15.20 17.60
CA ARG A 153 7.30 -14.66 17.17
C ARG A 153 7.40 -14.21 15.71
N VAL A 154 6.31 -14.41 14.96
CA VAL A 154 6.12 -13.83 13.64
C VAL A 154 4.88 -12.96 13.67
N LEU A 155 5.05 -11.70 13.32
CA LEU A 155 4.01 -10.68 13.25
C LEU A 155 3.75 -10.33 11.79
N VAL A 156 2.50 -9.99 11.46
CA VAL A 156 2.11 -9.56 10.11
C VAL A 156 1.38 -8.22 10.22
N THR A 157 1.76 -7.23 9.42
CA THR A 157 1.10 -5.92 9.45
C THR A 157 1.05 -5.23 8.10
N ASP A 158 0.07 -4.38 7.94
CA ASP A 158 -0.05 -3.31 6.95
C ASP A 158 -1.06 -2.27 7.46
N ASN A 159 -1.05 -1.06 6.90
CA ASN A 159 -2.12 -0.09 7.09
C ASN A 159 -2.91 0.07 5.78
N PRO A 160 -4.03 -0.65 5.63
CA PRO A 160 -4.87 -0.63 4.43
C PRO A 160 -5.52 0.72 4.13
N ILE A 161 -6.14 0.83 2.95
CA ILE A 161 -7.00 1.95 2.55
C ILE A 161 -8.45 1.68 2.95
N ASN A 162 -8.89 0.42 2.82
CA ASN A 162 -10.20 -0.04 3.28
C ASN A 162 -10.11 -0.54 4.73
N SER A 163 -11.24 -1.05 5.29
CA SER A 163 -11.23 -1.68 6.62
C SER A 163 -10.11 -2.71 6.74
N PRO A 164 -9.23 -2.59 7.74
CA PRO A 164 -8.12 -3.52 7.91
C PRO A 164 -8.57 -4.98 8.02
N GLU A 165 -9.61 -5.24 8.78
CA GLU A 165 -10.17 -6.58 8.94
C GLU A 165 -10.61 -7.16 7.59
N SER A 166 -11.39 -6.38 6.82
CA SER A 166 -11.87 -6.79 5.51
C SER A 166 -10.72 -7.03 4.54
N CYS A 167 -9.68 -6.19 4.55
CA CYS A 167 -8.52 -6.34 3.68
C CYS A 167 -7.78 -7.64 3.95
N PHE A 168 -7.53 -7.97 5.20
CA PHE A 168 -6.82 -9.20 5.58
C PHE A 168 -7.66 -10.45 5.34
N GLU A 169 -8.98 -10.40 5.57
CA GLU A 169 -9.86 -11.57 5.34
C GLU A 169 -10.08 -11.82 3.84
N VAL A 170 -10.47 -10.79 3.07
CA VAL A 170 -10.80 -10.96 1.63
C VAL A 170 -9.56 -11.35 0.81
N SER A 171 -8.38 -10.84 1.17
CA SER A 171 -7.13 -11.22 0.50
C SER A 171 -6.65 -12.63 0.86
N GLY A 172 -7.23 -13.27 1.87
CA GLY A 172 -6.80 -14.57 2.40
C GLY A 172 -5.57 -14.50 3.33
N LEU A 173 -5.02 -13.30 3.55
CA LEU A 173 -3.84 -13.12 4.41
C LEU A 173 -4.13 -13.51 5.86
N ALA A 174 -5.36 -13.23 6.36
CA ALA A 174 -5.74 -13.62 7.70
C ALA A 174 -5.77 -15.14 7.90
N GLY A 175 -6.29 -15.87 6.92
CA GLY A 175 -6.29 -17.33 6.92
C GLY A 175 -4.87 -17.89 6.92
N ALA A 176 -4.01 -17.42 6.02
CA ALA A 176 -2.61 -17.84 5.91
C ALA A 176 -1.83 -17.55 7.21
N ALA A 177 -1.97 -16.37 7.78
CA ALA A 177 -1.30 -16.01 9.04
C ALA A 177 -1.71 -16.92 10.19
N ARG A 178 -3.02 -17.17 10.35
CA ARG A 178 -3.54 -18.05 11.41
C ARG A 178 -3.05 -19.49 11.24
N SER A 179 -3.17 -20.06 10.04
CA SER A 179 -2.79 -21.45 9.78
C SER A 179 -1.28 -21.70 9.94
N SER A 180 -0.45 -20.74 9.59
CA SER A 180 1.02 -20.84 9.71
C SER A 180 1.55 -20.34 11.07
N GLY A 181 0.67 -19.87 11.97
CA GLY A 181 1.02 -19.52 13.37
C GLY A 181 1.68 -18.15 13.54
N ALA A 182 1.28 -17.16 12.75
CA ALA A 182 1.66 -15.77 12.94
C ALA A 182 0.55 -14.94 13.58
N THR A 183 0.91 -13.82 14.20
CA THR A 183 -0.01 -12.87 14.80
C THR A 183 -0.19 -11.66 13.88
N ILE A 184 -1.43 -11.34 13.54
CA ILE A 184 -1.72 -10.12 12.78
C ILE A 184 -1.80 -8.93 13.73
N VAL A 185 -1.06 -7.88 13.42
CA VAL A 185 -1.11 -6.59 14.10
C VAL A 185 -1.85 -5.61 13.20
N LEU A 186 -3.16 -5.50 13.41
CA LEU A 186 -3.99 -4.54 12.69
C LEU A 186 -3.70 -3.11 13.15
N PRO A 187 -3.73 -2.12 12.24
CA PRO A 187 -3.54 -0.72 12.60
C PRO A 187 -4.67 -0.25 13.51
N ARG A 188 -4.30 0.45 14.57
CA ARG A 188 -5.20 1.14 15.51
C ARG A 188 -4.61 2.48 15.86
N PRO A 189 -5.38 3.50 16.19
CA PRO A 189 -4.86 4.84 16.52
C PRO A 189 -3.71 4.82 17.54
N ALA A 190 -3.80 3.97 18.56
CA ALA A 190 -2.77 3.84 19.60
C ALA A 190 -1.43 3.27 19.11
N LEU A 191 -1.36 2.70 17.90
CA LEU A 191 -0.11 2.17 17.33
C LEU A 191 0.62 3.20 16.45
N PHE A 192 -0.01 4.36 16.19
CA PHE A 192 0.65 5.42 15.45
C PHE A 192 1.38 6.38 16.40
N SER A 193 2.58 6.73 16.03
CA SER A 193 3.39 7.72 16.73
C SER A 193 3.90 8.78 15.76
N PRO A 194 4.04 10.04 16.18
CA PRO A 194 4.63 11.06 15.34
C PRO A 194 6.10 10.72 15.07
N LEU A 195 6.50 10.86 13.81
CA LEU A 195 7.87 10.61 13.38
C LEU A 195 8.35 11.73 12.48
N THR A 196 9.58 12.20 12.72
CA THR A 196 10.31 13.12 11.84
C THR A 196 11.54 12.40 11.33
N LEU A 197 11.59 12.18 10.02
CA LEU A 197 12.76 11.58 9.39
C LEU A 197 13.92 12.58 9.38
N PRO A 198 15.09 12.27 9.97
CA PRO A 198 16.25 13.13 9.91
C PRO A 198 16.69 13.42 8.47
N GLY A 199 16.75 14.69 8.10
CA GLY A 199 17.04 15.12 6.72
C GLY A 199 15.87 14.93 5.73
N GLY A 200 14.75 14.37 6.17
CA GLY A 200 13.52 14.27 5.37
C GLY A 200 12.82 15.62 5.25
N ARG A 201 12.10 15.81 4.16
CA ARG A 201 11.32 17.02 3.88
C ARG A 201 9.81 16.78 4.00
N LEU A 202 9.37 15.56 3.74
CA LEU A 202 7.95 15.19 3.66
C LEU A 202 7.47 14.50 4.93
N ILE A 203 8.25 13.57 5.48
CA ILE A 203 7.91 12.85 6.71
C ILE A 203 8.41 13.68 7.90
N THR A 204 7.61 14.68 8.29
CA THR A 204 7.90 15.59 9.41
C THR A 204 6.73 15.57 10.38
N ASP A 205 6.99 15.14 11.61
CA ASP A 205 5.97 15.00 12.66
C ASP A 205 4.70 14.28 12.14
N TRP A 206 4.92 13.22 11.34
CA TRP A 206 3.85 12.50 10.67
C TRP A 206 3.49 11.21 11.42
N PRO A 207 2.19 10.85 11.57
CA PRO A 207 1.79 9.61 12.22
C PRO A 207 2.29 8.40 11.42
N VAL A 208 3.10 7.56 12.06
CA VAL A 208 3.66 6.32 11.51
C VAL A 208 3.29 5.14 12.41
N LEU A 209 3.01 3.99 11.84
CA LEU A 209 2.59 2.75 12.52
C LEU A 209 3.76 2.14 13.33
N ALA A 210 4.36 2.95 14.19
CA ALA A 210 5.56 2.58 14.96
C ALA A 210 5.27 1.50 16.01
N GLY A 211 4.06 1.48 16.58
CA GLY A 211 3.69 0.50 17.61
C GLY A 211 3.73 -0.94 17.12
N ALA A 212 3.56 -1.19 15.80
CA ALA A 212 3.71 -2.52 15.22
C ALA A 212 5.17 -3.03 15.26
N PHE A 213 6.14 -2.15 15.45
CA PHE A 213 7.57 -2.46 15.51
C PHE A 213 8.08 -2.66 16.94
N ALA A 214 7.22 -2.59 17.95
CA ALA A 214 7.63 -2.75 19.35
C ALA A 214 8.21 -4.17 19.60
N GLY A 215 9.49 -4.21 19.96
CA GLY A 215 10.23 -5.47 20.20
C GLY A 215 10.57 -6.27 18.95
N VAL A 216 10.32 -5.73 17.74
CA VAL A 216 10.70 -6.36 16.47
C VAL A 216 12.23 -6.27 16.29
N THR A 217 12.84 -7.38 15.86
CA THR A 217 14.28 -7.48 15.61
C THR A 217 14.59 -7.64 14.12
N LYS A 218 13.67 -8.16 13.33
CA LYS A 218 13.80 -8.39 11.88
C LYS A 218 12.55 -7.96 11.14
N VAL A 219 12.72 -7.41 9.94
CA VAL A 219 11.60 -7.03 9.07
C VAL A 219 11.78 -7.64 7.68
N ILE A 220 10.80 -8.40 7.22
CA ILE A 220 10.75 -8.93 5.86
C ILE A 220 9.58 -8.28 5.13
N ALA A 221 9.84 -7.66 3.98
CA ALA A 221 8.81 -7.03 3.17
C ALA A 221 8.38 -7.96 2.02
N LEU A 222 7.09 -8.25 1.93
CA LEU A 222 6.50 -9.12 0.92
C LEU A 222 5.57 -8.28 0.03
N SER A 223 5.96 -8.04 -1.21
CA SER A 223 5.28 -7.07 -2.07
C SER A 223 4.92 -7.69 -3.42
N PRO A 224 3.68 -7.49 -3.92
CA PRO A 224 3.36 -7.81 -5.31
C PRO A 224 4.04 -6.82 -6.26
N VAL A 225 4.32 -7.24 -7.47
CA VAL A 225 4.72 -6.37 -8.58
C VAL A 225 3.46 -5.89 -9.30
N LYS A 226 3.19 -4.57 -9.25
CA LYS A 226 2.00 -4.00 -9.87
C LYS A 226 2.20 -2.60 -10.41
N ASP A 227 1.44 -2.29 -11.46
CA ASP A 227 1.27 -0.94 -11.97
C ASP A 227 0.79 0.02 -10.89
N HIS A 228 1.11 1.29 -11.03
CA HIS A 228 0.58 2.37 -10.21
C HIS A 228 0.60 3.68 -10.98
N GLN A 229 -0.57 4.25 -11.25
CA GLN A 229 -0.75 5.42 -12.12
C GLN A 229 0.18 6.60 -11.80
N ARG A 230 0.36 6.93 -10.50
CA ARG A 230 1.17 8.10 -10.10
C ARG A 230 2.63 7.79 -9.84
N ALA A 231 2.96 6.60 -9.38
CA ALA A 231 4.32 6.22 -9.02
C ALA A 231 5.03 5.39 -10.10
N GLY A 232 4.36 5.07 -11.19
CA GLY A 232 4.84 4.16 -12.22
C GLY A 232 4.76 2.69 -11.80
N ALA A 233 5.08 2.36 -10.54
CA ALA A 233 4.97 1.01 -10.01
C ALA A 233 4.67 1.02 -8.50
N SER A 234 4.14 -0.10 -8.00
CA SER A 234 4.04 -0.40 -6.58
C SER A 234 4.75 -1.72 -6.34
N MET A 235 5.92 -1.64 -5.71
CA MET A 235 6.82 -2.76 -5.36
C MET A 235 7.32 -2.58 -3.93
N SER A 236 8.56 -2.95 -3.58
CA SER A 236 9.03 -2.96 -2.19
C SER A 236 9.04 -1.56 -1.55
N LEU A 237 9.68 -0.58 -2.19
CA LEU A 237 9.78 0.78 -1.63
C LEU A 237 8.41 1.45 -1.46
N LYS A 238 7.55 1.35 -2.49
CA LYS A 238 6.20 1.91 -2.42
C LYS A 238 5.31 1.17 -1.42
N ASN A 239 5.58 -0.10 -1.14
CA ASN A 239 4.82 -0.86 -0.13
C ASN A 239 5.00 -0.29 1.29
N PHE A 240 6.11 0.40 1.58
CA PHE A 240 6.31 1.05 2.87
C PHE A 240 5.35 2.23 3.11
N TYR A 241 4.66 2.70 2.07
CA TYR A 241 3.59 3.68 2.19
C TYR A 241 2.47 3.22 3.15
N GLY A 242 2.27 1.90 3.30
CA GLY A 242 1.40 1.30 4.29
C GLY A 242 1.86 1.46 5.75
N LEU A 243 2.92 2.21 6.02
CA LEU A 243 3.34 2.56 7.38
C LEU A 243 2.83 3.94 7.80
N LEU A 244 2.41 4.77 6.83
CA LEU A 244 1.92 6.11 7.10
C LEU A 244 0.46 6.06 7.55
N GLY A 245 0.14 6.78 8.60
CA GLY A 245 -1.22 7.05 9.05
C GLY A 245 -1.78 8.36 8.49
N GLY A 246 -2.85 8.83 9.08
CA GLY A 246 -3.47 10.10 8.76
C GLY A 246 -3.91 10.25 7.30
N ARG A 247 -3.94 11.47 6.82
CA ARG A 247 -4.31 11.81 5.44
C ARG A 247 -3.15 11.62 4.47
N ARG A 248 -2.48 10.46 4.52
CA ARG A 248 -1.28 10.16 3.74
C ARG A 248 -1.42 10.36 2.22
N ASN A 249 -2.65 10.41 1.70
CA ASN A 249 -2.91 10.70 0.29
C ASN A 249 -2.33 12.05 -0.19
N ILE A 250 -2.07 13.01 0.70
CA ILE A 250 -1.42 14.27 0.37
C ILE A 250 -0.04 14.06 -0.26
N PHE A 251 0.69 13.03 0.14
CA PHE A 251 2.01 12.71 -0.40
C PHE A 251 2.01 12.27 -1.87
N HIS A 252 0.83 12.05 -2.46
CA HIS A 252 0.74 11.85 -3.91
C HIS A 252 1.06 13.12 -4.71
N GLN A 253 1.20 14.28 -4.07
CA GLN A 253 1.69 15.51 -4.71
C GLN A 253 3.21 15.45 -4.97
N ASP A 254 3.96 14.71 -4.13
CA ASP A 254 5.38 14.38 -4.34
C ASP A 254 5.61 12.90 -4.02
N ILE A 255 5.04 12.05 -4.86
CA ILE A 255 5.03 10.60 -4.63
C ILE A 255 6.44 10.00 -4.70
N ASN A 256 7.30 10.52 -5.56
CA ASN A 256 8.67 10.03 -5.70
C ASN A 256 9.52 10.41 -4.49
N GLY A 257 9.39 11.64 -4.00
CA GLY A 257 10.07 12.09 -2.80
C GLY A 257 9.70 11.27 -1.58
N VAL A 258 8.39 11.06 -1.34
CA VAL A 258 7.97 10.30 -0.16
C VAL A 258 8.36 8.83 -0.24
N ILE A 259 8.37 8.20 -1.42
CA ILE A 259 8.83 6.80 -1.56
C ILE A 259 10.32 6.69 -1.20
N ALA A 260 11.14 7.65 -1.62
CA ALA A 260 12.56 7.67 -1.24
C ALA A 260 12.76 7.88 0.27
N GLU A 261 11.98 8.77 0.89
CA GLU A 261 12.00 8.97 2.35
C GLU A 261 11.51 7.72 3.11
N LEU A 262 10.52 7.01 2.60
CA LEU A 262 10.07 5.73 3.17
C LEU A 262 11.16 4.65 3.13
N GLY A 263 11.97 4.62 2.08
CA GLY A 263 13.15 3.76 2.00
C GLY A 263 14.21 4.09 3.06
N GLN A 264 14.35 5.35 3.46
CA GLN A 264 15.20 5.75 4.57
C GLN A 264 14.59 5.42 5.93
N LEU A 265 13.25 5.56 6.03
CA LEU A 265 12.48 5.30 7.26
C LEU A 265 12.55 3.83 7.68
N LEU A 266 12.46 2.90 6.71
CA LEU A 266 12.49 1.46 6.96
C LEU A 266 13.60 0.79 6.15
N ARG A 267 14.57 0.22 6.87
CA ARG A 267 15.66 -0.60 6.32
C ARG A 267 15.37 -2.06 6.64
N PRO A 268 14.72 -2.82 5.73
CA PRO A 268 14.31 -4.19 6.01
C PRO A 268 15.49 -5.17 6.01
N THR A 269 15.28 -6.32 6.63
CA THR A 269 16.20 -7.46 6.62
C THR A 269 16.24 -8.12 5.25
N LEU A 270 15.07 -8.28 4.63
CA LEU A 270 14.87 -8.91 3.33
C LEU A 270 13.64 -8.31 2.65
N VAL A 271 13.69 -8.15 1.34
CA VAL A 271 12.52 -7.88 0.51
C VAL A 271 12.30 -9.02 -0.47
N VAL A 272 11.04 -9.36 -0.71
CA VAL A 272 10.60 -10.34 -1.69
C VAL A 272 9.55 -9.70 -2.57
N LEU A 273 9.82 -9.64 -3.87
CA LEU A 273 8.86 -9.18 -4.89
C LEU A 273 8.20 -10.40 -5.53
N ASP A 274 6.89 -10.50 -5.40
CA ASP A 274 6.05 -11.48 -6.08
C ASP A 274 5.58 -10.94 -7.42
N GLY A 275 6.24 -11.33 -8.48
CA GLY A 275 5.86 -11.11 -9.87
C GLY A 275 5.36 -12.38 -10.54
N VAL A 276 4.93 -13.42 -9.83
CA VAL A 276 4.36 -14.61 -10.46
C VAL A 276 3.19 -14.20 -11.35
N SER A 277 2.32 -13.34 -10.85
CA SER A 277 1.29 -12.63 -11.61
C SER A 277 1.47 -11.14 -11.40
N ALA A 278 2.10 -10.44 -12.35
CA ALA A 278 2.28 -9.00 -12.28
C ALA A 278 1.04 -8.27 -12.79
N MET A 279 0.59 -7.23 -12.06
CA MET A 279 -0.51 -6.37 -12.50
C MET A 279 0.03 -5.31 -13.47
N MET A 280 -0.36 -5.42 -14.74
CA MET A 280 0.18 -4.60 -15.83
C MET A 280 -0.56 -3.28 -16.04
N ALA A 281 -1.82 -3.20 -15.62
CA ALA A 281 -2.70 -2.06 -15.85
C ALA A 281 -3.70 -1.89 -14.70
N ASN A 282 -4.39 -0.72 -14.68
CA ASN A 282 -5.42 -0.37 -13.70
C ASN A 282 -4.96 -0.45 -12.24
N GLY A 283 -3.64 -0.42 -12.02
CA GLY A 283 -3.06 -0.43 -10.67
C GLY A 283 -3.19 0.92 -9.94
N PRO A 284 -3.15 0.88 -8.62
CA PRO A 284 -2.74 -0.25 -7.77
C PRO A 284 -3.87 -1.19 -7.36
N THR A 285 -5.12 -0.92 -7.73
CA THR A 285 -6.30 -1.69 -7.27
C THR A 285 -6.61 -2.86 -8.18
N GLY A 286 -6.43 -2.69 -9.51
CA GLY A 286 -6.84 -3.65 -10.52
C GLY A 286 -8.35 -3.87 -10.49
N GLY A 287 -8.78 -5.08 -10.73
CA GLY A 287 -10.19 -5.48 -10.65
C GLY A 287 -10.56 -6.58 -11.65
N SER A 288 -9.66 -6.89 -12.57
CA SER A 288 -9.84 -7.90 -13.59
C SER A 288 -8.61 -8.79 -13.72
N LEU A 289 -8.82 -10.07 -14.03
CA LEU A 289 -7.74 -10.97 -14.41
C LEU A 289 -7.04 -10.53 -15.71
N ALA A 290 -7.72 -9.77 -16.56
CA ALA A 290 -7.13 -9.20 -17.78
C ALA A 290 -6.06 -8.13 -17.48
N ASP A 291 -6.03 -7.57 -16.26
CA ASP A 291 -4.99 -6.65 -15.83
C ASP A 291 -3.66 -7.37 -15.53
N LEU A 292 -3.67 -8.68 -15.43
CA LEU A 292 -2.55 -9.49 -14.98
C LEU A 292 -1.78 -10.14 -16.15
N LYS A 293 -0.47 -10.27 -15.96
CA LYS A 293 0.41 -11.06 -16.81
C LYS A 293 1.19 -12.06 -15.95
N ALA A 294 1.16 -13.31 -16.32
CA ALA A 294 2.03 -14.31 -15.73
C ALA A 294 3.48 -14.04 -16.17
N THR A 295 4.26 -13.44 -15.26
CA THR A 295 5.70 -13.23 -15.44
C THR A 295 6.52 -14.31 -14.76
N ASN A 296 5.86 -15.15 -13.95
CA ASN A 296 6.45 -16.34 -13.31
C ASN A 296 7.80 -16.03 -12.65
N THR A 297 7.92 -14.90 -11.97
CA THR A 297 9.18 -14.41 -11.46
C THR A 297 9.03 -13.94 -10.02
N MET A 298 9.97 -14.31 -9.16
CA MET A 298 10.09 -13.81 -7.80
C MET A 298 11.51 -13.27 -7.57
N ILE A 299 11.65 -12.11 -6.92
CA ILE A 299 12.94 -11.44 -6.71
C ILE A 299 13.18 -11.27 -5.22
N PHE A 300 14.39 -11.59 -4.78
CA PHE A 300 14.83 -11.56 -3.38
C PHE A 300 16.06 -10.70 -3.23
N SER A 301 16.08 -9.77 -2.30
CA SER A 301 17.25 -8.97 -1.95
C SER A 301 17.13 -8.37 -0.55
N ALA A 302 18.26 -8.11 0.10
CA ALA A 302 18.33 -7.23 1.26
C ALA A 302 18.32 -5.73 0.84
N ASP A 303 18.46 -5.44 -0.45
CA ASP A 303 18.46 -4.09 -1.03
C ASP A 303 17.14 -3.83 -1.75
N PRO A 304 16.25 -2.97 -1.21
CA PRO A 304 14.94 -2.70 -1.81
C PRO A 304 15.05 -1.92 -3.13
N VAL A 305 16.08 -1.10 -3.32
CA VAL A 305 16.31 -0.35 -4.57
C VAL A 305 16.67 -1.33 -5.69
N ALA A 306 17.60 -2.26 -5.41
CA ALA A 306 18.00 -3.27 -6.39
C ALA A 306 16.84 -4.21 -6.76
N ALA A 307 16.05 -4.64 -5.78
CA ALA A 307 14.86 -5.46 -6.04
C ALA A 307 13.87 -4.74 -6.96
N ASP A 308 13.55 -3.47 -6.68
CA ASP A 308 12.62 -2.67 -7.48
C ASP A 308 13.23 -2.34 -8.86
N THR A 309 14.57 -2.17 -8.95
CA THR A 309 15.28 -1.94 -10.22
C THR A 309 15.16 -3.13 -11.18
N LEU A 310 15.19 -4.37 -10.67
CA LEU A 310 14.89 -5.55 -11.48
C LEU A 310 13.39 -5.74 -11.70
N GLY A 311 12.60 -5.51 -10.66
CA GLY A 311 11.16 -5.74 -10.68
C GLY A 311 10.42 -4.91 -11.72
N VAL A 312 10.90 -3.69 -12.02
CA VAL A 312 10.25 -2.80 -12.99
C VAL A 312 10.19 -3.38 -14.40
N ALA A 313 11.16 -4.19 -14.78
CA ALA A 313 11.17 -4.86 -16.08
C ALA A 313 10.00 -5.85 -16.27
N LEU A 314 9.48 -6.42 -15.18
CA LEU A 314 8.30 -7.29 -15.21
C LEU A 314 7.03 -6.54 -15.66
N LEU A 315 7.02 -5.21 -15.47
CA LEU A 315 5.95 -4.31 -15.94
C LEU A 315 6.20 -3.75 -17.34
N GLY A 316 7.25 -4.22 -18.04
CA GLY A 316 7.65 -3.68 -19.35
C GLY A 316 8.17 -2.24 -19.29
N ARG A 317 8.68 -1.82 -18.14
CA ARG A 317 9.24 -0.48 -17.87
C ARG A 317 10.73 -0.56 -17.59
N THR A 318 11.36 0.61 -17.52
CA THR A 318 12.78 0.78 -17.18
C THR A 318 12.92 1.47 -15.82
N PRO A 319 14.07 1.36 -15.15
CA PRO A 319 14.31 2.10 -13.91
C PRO A 319 14.18 3.62 -14.05
N ALA A 320 14.41 4.19 -15.25
CA ALA A 320 14.22 5.61 -15.54
C ALA A 320 12.74 6.06 -15.44
N ASP A 321 11.79 5.15 -15.61
CA ASP A 321 10.36 5.42 -15.48
C ASP A 321 9.93 5.55 -14.01
N LEU A 322 10.83 5.24 -13.06
CA LEU A 322 10.61 5.28 -11.63
C LEU A 322 11.60 6.25 -10.94
N PRO A 323 11.39 7.58 -10.99
CA PRO A 323 12.33 8.56 -10.44
C PRO A 323 12.68 8.34 -8.97
N TYR A 324 11.81 7.71 -8.18
CA TYR A 324 12.08 7.39 -6.78
C TYR A 324 13.25 6.43 -6.59
N LEU A 325 13.64 5.61 -7.58
CA LEU A 325 14.80 4.71 -7.49
C LEU A 325 16.11 5.52 -7.41
N ALA A 326 16.27 6.51 -8.29
CA ALA A 326 17.44 7.39 -8.27
C ALA A 326 17.48 8.22 -6.97
N LEU A 327 16.33 8.72 -6.50
CA LEU A 327 16.23 9.46 -5.24
C LEU A 327 16.58 8.58 -4.04
N ALA A 328 16.10 7.34 -4.00
CA ALA A 328 16.39 6.39 -2.93
C ALA A 328 17.89 5.99 -2.94
N GLN A 329 18.48 5.77 -4.12
CA GLN A 329 19.92 5.53 -4.24
C GLN A 329 20.72 6.73 -3.75
N ALA A 330 20.40 7.94 -4.18
CA ALA A 330 21.08 9.17 -3.73
C ALA A 330 20.99 9.37 -2.20
N ALA A 331 19.89 8.93 -1.60
CA ALA A 331 19.69 8.92 -0.14
C ALA A 331 20.39 7.74 0.58
N GLY A 332 21.16 6.91 -0.12
CA GLY A 332 21.87 5.77 0.43
C GLY A 332 20.96 4.63 0.92
N VAL A 333 19.78 4.49 0.35
CA VAL A 333 18.83 3.40 0.68
C VAL A 333 19.32 2.06 0.11
N GLY A 334 19.86 2.07 -1.10
CA GLY A 334 20.35 0.91 -1.81
C GLY A 334 20.99 1.32 -3.13
N THR A 335 21.13 0.37 -4.06
CA THR A 335 21.81 0.60 -5.34
C THR A 335 20.97 0.17 -6.54
N MET A 336 21.03 0.95 -7.61
CA MET A 336 20.51 0.58 -8.94
C MET A 336 21.56 -0.24 -9.74
N ASP A 337 22.82 -0.28 -9.29
CA ASP A 337 23.86 -1.13 -9.88
C ASP A 337 23.65 -2.58 -9.36
N VAL A 338 22.71 -3.27 -9.99
CA VAL A 338 22.36 -4.66 -9.62
C VAL A 338 23.53 -5.63 -9.85
N ALA A 339 24.45 -5.31 -10.77
CA ALA A 339 25.61 -6.16 -11.07
C ALA A 339 26.56 -6.26 -9.86
N SER A 340 26.66 -5.20 -9.06
CA SER A 340 27.50 -5.17 -7.85
C SER A 340 27.00 -6.10 -6.74
N LEU A 341 25.79 -6.66 -6.85
CA LEU A 341 25.17 -7.55 -5.87
C LEU A 341 25.35 -9.04 -6.19
N ALA A 342 26.22 -9.40 -7.16
CA ALA A 342 26.41 -10.77 -7.62
C ALA A 342 25.06 -11.47 -7.91
N PRO A 343 24.26 -10.95 -8.85
CA PRO A 343 22.92 -11.45 -9.10
C PRO A 343 22.94 -12.92 -9.56
N MET A 344 21.98 -13.71 -9.06
CA MET A 344 21.79 -15.11 -9.44
C MET A 344 20.39 -15.31 -9.97
N THR A 345 20.26 -16.06 -11.05
CA THR A 345 18.96 -16.46 -11.62
C THR A 345 18.80 -17.97 -11.55
N LEU A 346 17.67 -18.41 -11.04
CA LEU A 346 17.30 -19.81 -10.88
C LEU A 346 15.96 -20.09 -11.53
N THR A 347 15.72 -21.31 -11.93
CA THR A 347 14.44 -21.79 -12.46
C THR A 347 14.01 -23.01 -11.67
N LEU A 348 12.74 -23.04 -11.25
CA LEU A 348 12.15 -24.28 -10.77
C LEU A 348 11.99 -25.22 -11.95
N ASP A 349 12.59 -26.40 -11.85
CA ASP A 349 12.31 -27.48 -12.81
C ASP A 349 10.80 -27.74 -12.78
N LYS A 350 10.21 -27.82 -13.97
CA LYS A 350 8.83 -28.31 -14.05
C LYS A 350 8.86 -29.71 -13.47
N ALA A 351 8.16 -29.93 -12.35
CA ALA A 351 7.90 -31.28 -11.90
C ALA A 351 7.37 -32.03 -13.10
N ALA A 352 8.08 -33.11 -13.51
CA ALA A 352 7.60 -34.01 -14.53
C ALA A 352 6.29 -34.59 -14.00
N GLY A 353 5.16 -34.06 -14.51
CA GLY A 353 3.81 -34.51 -14.17
C GLY A 353 3.47 -35.77 -14.95
#